data_041ab7c8a9d6a4bc3e0ac95a707500a9
#
_entry.id   041ab7c8a9d6a4bc3e0ac95a707500a9
#
_cell.length_a   1.000
_cell.length_b   1.000
_cell.length_c   1.000
_cell.angle_alpha   90.00
_cell.angle_beta   90.00
_cell.angle_gamma   90.00
#
_symmetry.space_group_name_H-M   'P 1'
#
loop_
_entity.id
_entity.type
_entity.pdbx_description
1 polymer ?
#
loop_
_entity_poly.entity_id
_entity_poly.type
_entity_poly.pdbx_seq_one_letter_code
_entity_poly.pdbx_strand_id
1 'polypeptide(L)'
;MAAHGKAVLVPLVQWRHDVMAMAAAITERTRLLFLCNPNNPTGTMVSGDEVARLLARIPEHVVIVFDEAYFEYVRSSEFPDSMAYVKRGRNAIVLRTFSKIYGLAGLRIGYGVTTPEIANLLNRVRPPFNANSLAQRAALAALDDDEHVANSRAVNQTGMDQVVTGLRTLGLAPITSETNFVFFDVGRDGRGVFEALLRLGVIVRHIEGRMIRVTIGQAEENTTFLAALGQVLQAG
;
A
#
# COMPACT_ATOMS: atom_id res chain seq x y z
N MET A 1 23.48 -5.82 0.50
CA MET A 1 23.69 -6.28 1.88
C MET A 1 22.74 -5.50 2.77
N ALA A 2 21.79 -6.16 3.41
CA ALA A 2 20.91 -5.49 4.36
C ALA A 2 21.75 -4.93 5.52
N ALA A 3 21.38 -3.76 6.02
CA ALA A 3 22.13 -2.99 7.01
C ALA A 3 22.11 -3.63 8.42
N HIS A 4 22.24 -4.94 8.59
CA HIS A 4 22.29 -5.67 9.87
C HIS A 4 21.26 -5.21 10.94
N GLY A 5 20.19 -4.54 10.51
CA GLY A 5 19.12 -4.08 11.39
C GLY A 5 18.24 -5.26 11.83
N LYS A 6 17.84 -5.25 13.11
CA LYS A 6 16.82 -6.18 13.61
C LYS A 6 15.44 -5.58 13.37
N ALA A 7 14.58 -6.29 12.62
CA ALA A 7 13.19 -5.93 12.46
C ALA A 7 12.40 -6.27 13.74
N VAL A 8 11.60 -5.32 14.21
CA VAL A 8 10.59 -5.52 15.25
C VAL A 8 9.24 -5.36 14.59
N LEU A 9 8.50 -6.46 14.47
CA LEU A 9 7.19 -6.47 13.84
C LEU A 9 6.13 -6.19 14.91
N VAL A 10 5.31 -5.16 14.69
CA VAL A 10 4.16 -4.85 15.54
C VAL A 10 2.91 -5.45 14.88
N PRO A 11 2.17 -6.33 15.57
CA PRO A 11 0.96 -6.94 14.99
C PRO A 11 -0.09 -5.89 14.62
N LEU A 12 -0.84 -6.18 13.57
CA LEU A 12 -2.02 -5.39 13.21
C LEU A 12 -3.18 -5.72 14.19
N VAL A 13 -3.99 -4.73 14.49
CA VAL A 13 -5.24 -4.89 15.23
C VAL A 13 -6.40 -4.63 14.26
N GLN A 14 -7.28 -5.61 14.09
CA GLN A 14 -8.37 -5.52 13.11
C GLN A 14 -7.89 -5.11 11.71
N TRP A 15 -6.78 -5.70 11.28
CA TRP A 15 -6.11 -5.44 9.98
C TRP A 15 -5.54 -4.04 9.80
N ARG A 16 -5.49 -3.20 10.85
CA ARG A 16 -4.92 -1.84 10.85
C ARG A 16 -3.65 -1.77 11.68
N HIS A 17 -2.77 -0.84 11.35
CA HIS A 17 -1.63 -0.52 12.19
C HIS A 17 -2.10 -0.01 13.57
N ASP A 18 -1.58 -0.62 14.63
CA ASP A 18 -1.68 -0.08 15.98
C ASP A 18 -0.52 0.90 16.20
N VAL A 19 -0.77 2.18 15.91
CA VAL A 19 0.25 3.23 16.01
C VAL A 19 0.75 3.44 17.46
N MET A 20 -0.08 3.10 18.45
CA MET A 20 0.32 3.22 19.85
C MET A 20 1.23 2.08 20.29
N ALA A 21 0.95 0.85 19.84
CA ALA A 21 1.85 -0.29 20.02
C ALA A 21 3.16 -0.08 19.24
N MET A 22 3.12 0.54 18.04
CA MET A 22 4.31 0.94 17.29
C MET A 22 5.17 1.92 18.09
N ALA A 23 4.55 2.93 18.69
CA ALA A 23 5.27 3.89 19.56
C ALA A 23 5.89 3.20 20.79
N ALA A 24 5.15 2.28 21.43
CA ALA A 24 5.62 1.55 22.61
C ALA A 24 6.78 0.57 22.30
N ALA A 25 6.90 0.12 21.05
CA ALA A 25 7.99 -0.76 20.61
C ALA A 25 9.31 0.01 20.34
N ILE A 26 9.31 1.34 20.36
CA ILE A 26 10.52 2.16 20.16
C ILE A 26 11.44 2.02 21.37
N THR A 27 12.73 1.86 21.10
CA THR A 27 13.79 1.83 22.08
C THR A 27 14.91 2.79 21.69
N GLU A 28 15.90 3.02 22.55
CA GLU A 28 17.12 3.80 22.24
C GLU A 28 17.89 3.24 21.02
N ARG A 29 17.71 1.96 20.69
CA ARG A 29 18.33 1.31 19.54
C ARG A 29 17.54 1.48 18.26
N THR A 30 16.29 1.91 18.30
CA THR A 30 15.45 2.12 17.12
C THR A 30 16.02 3.26 16.28
N ARG A 31 16.13 3.05 14.97
CA ARG A 31 16.61 4.06 14.01
C ARG A 31 15.56 4.40 12.97
N LEU A 32 14.78 3.42 12.55
CA LEU A 32 13.76 3.57 11.52
C LEU A 32 12.44 3.03 12.03
N LEU A 33 11.35 3.73 11.74
CA LEU A 33 9.99 3.26 11.93
C LEU A 33 9.29 3.35 10.58
N PHE A 34 8.79 2.22 10.06
CA PHE A 34 8.06 2.17 8.80
C PHE A 34 6.56 2.17 9.06
N LEU A 35 5.86 3.10 8.43
CA LEU A 35 4.39 3.16 8.43
C LEU A 35 3.90 3.09 6.99
N CYS A 36 3.40 1.93 6.58
CA CYS A 36 2.76 1.74 5.28
C CYS A 36 1.32 2.25 5.34
N ASN A 37 1.04 3.38 4.68
CA ASN A 37 -0.27 4.04 4.76
C ASN A 37 -0.67 4.63 3.40
N PRO A 38 -1.68 4.09 2.74
CA PRO A 38 -2.49 2.91 3.10
C PRO A 38 -1.68 1.61 3.12
N ASN A 39 -2.09 0.68 3.98
CA ASN A 39 -1.33 -0.55 4.22
C ASN A 39 -1.51 -1.61 3.12
N ASN A 40 -0.44 -2.26 2.74
CA ASN A 40 -0.46 -3.48 1.94
C ASN A 40 -0.03 -4.65 2.86
N PRO A 41 -0.84 -5.72 3.00
CA PRO A 41 -1.90 -6.18 2.07
C PRO A 41 -3.34 -5.81 2.44
N THR A 42 -3.59 -5.11 3.52
CA THR A 42 -4.94 -4.97 4.08
C THR A 42 -5.80 -3.89 3.42
N GLY A 43 -5.17 -2.87 2.80
CA GLY A 43 -5.84 -1.71 2.21
C GLY A 43 -6.28 -0.66 3.23
N THR A 44 -6.16 -0.95 4.53
CA THR A 44 -6.56 -0.05 5.61
C THR A 44 -5.61 1.14 5.73
N MET A 45 -6.08 2.23 6.33
CA MET A 45 -5.26 3.40 6.62
C MET A 45 -5.32 3.79 8.10
N VAL A 46 -4.36 4.58 8.52
CA VAL A 46 -4.38 5.35 9.78
C VAL A 46 -4.63 6.82 9.46
N SER A 47 -5.38 7.49 10.33
CA SER A 47 -5.78 8.88 10.12
C SER A 47 -4.67 9.87 10.49
N GLY A 48 -4.84 11.14 10.10
CA GLY A 48 -3.94 12.23 10.46
C GLY A 48 -3.80 12.38 11.97
N ASP A 49 -4.88 12.23 12.72
CA ASP A 49 -4.86 12.31 14.20
C ASP A 49 -4.09 11.12 14.81
N GLU A 50 -4.23 9.92 14.26
CA GLU A 50 -3.46 8.76 14.70
C GLU A 50 -1.97 8.96 14.43
N VAL A 51 -1.62 9.45 13.25
CA VAL A 51 -0.23 9.79 12.90
C VAL A 51 0.32 10.91 13.80
N ALA A 52 -0.45 11.93 14.10
CA ALA A 52 -0.01 13.00 15.00
C ALA A 52 0.29 12.47 16.42
N ARG A 53 -0.56 11.57 16.95
CA ARG A 53 -0.33 10.90 18.24
C ARG A 53 0.91 10.01 18.22
N LEU A 54 1.16 9.29 17.13
CA LEU A 54 2.39 8.51 16.93
C LEU A 54 3.62 9.44 16.96
N LEU A 55 3.61 10.49 16.15
CA LEU A 55 4.74 11.41 16.01
C LEU A 55 5.09 12.14 17.32
N ALA A 56 4.10 12.42 18.17
CA ALA A 56 4.34 13.01 19.49
C ALA A 56 5.16 12.10 20.44
N ARG A 57 5.28 10.79 20.11
CA ARG A 57 6.01 9.79 20.91
C ARG A 57 7.30 9.30 20.26
N ILE A 58 7.54 9.66 18.99
CA ILE A 58 8.77 9.27 18.30
C ILE A 58 9.90 10.20 18.71
N PRO A 59 11.00 9.67 19.31
CA PRO A 59 12.19 10.45 19.63
C PRO A 59 12.85 11.02 18.35
N GLU A 60 13.56 12.13 18.50
CA GLU A 60 14.21 12.84 17.37
C GLU A 60 15.24 11.98 16.62
N HIS A 61 15.88 11.02 17.29
CA HIS A 61 16.88 10.15 16.67
C HIS A 61 16.26 9.07 15.76
N VAL A 62 14.94 8.91 15.74
CA VAL A 62 14.21 7.94 14.91
C VAL A 62 13.68 8.64 13.66
N VAL A 63 14.01 8.09 12.51
CA VAL A 63 13.44 8.52 11.23
C VAL A 63 12.16 7.72 10.98
N ILE A 64 11.04 8.42 10.80
CA ILE A 64 9.81 7.77 10.32
C ILE A 64 9.78 7.72 8.80
N VAL A 65 9.46 6.55 8.25
CA VAL A 65 9.29 6.31 6.81
C VAL A 65 7.82 6.06 6.52
N PHE A 66 7.17 7.01 5.87
CA PHE A 66 5.81 6.86 5.35
C PHE A 66 5.89 6.19 3.98
N ASP A 67 5.46 4.94 3.88
CA ASP A 67 5.30 4.26 2.59
C ASP A 67 3.90 4.55 2.05
N GLU A 68 3.83 5.52 1.12
CA GLU A 68 2.62 6.02 0.50
C GLU A 68 2.45 5.49 -0.94
N ALA A 69 2.81 4.24 -1.18
CA ALA A 69 2.74 3.66 -2.52
C ALA A 69 1.33 3.66 -3.14
N TYR A 70 0.28 3.88 -2.36
CA TYR A 70 -1.12 3.93 -2.79
C TYR A 70 -1.78 5.30 -2.54
N PHE A 71 -1.00 6.34 -2.26
CA PHE A 71 -1.49 7.68 -1.92
C PHE A 71 -2.53 8.22 -2.91
N GLU A 72 -2.28 8.06 -4.20
CA GLU A 72 -3.13 8.62 -5.25
C GLU A 72 -4.54 7.97 -5.30
N TYR A 73 -4.73 6.79 -4.70
CA TYR A 73 -6.03 6.11 -4.61
C TYR A 73 -6.86 6.51 -3.39
N VAL A 74 -6.24 7.17 -2.41
CA VAL A 74 -6.91 7.56 -1.16
C VAL A 74 -8.08 8.49 -1.43
N ARG A 75 -9.21 8.21 -0.77
CA ARG A 75 -10.46 8.99 -0.86
C ARG A 75 -10.82 9.67 0.45
N SER A 76 -10.35 9.12 1.55
CA SER A 76 -10.64 9.66 2.88
C SER A 76 -9.98 11.01 3.09
N SER A 77 -10.75 11.99 3.53
CA SER A 77 -10.26 13.31 3.95
C SER A 77 -9.45 13.27 5.26
N GLU A 78 -9.51 12.15 5.98
CA GLU A 78 -8.74 11.96 7.22
C GLU A 78 -7.31 11.49 6.97
N PHE A 79 -6.92 11.27 5.70
CA PHE A 79 -5.55 10.84 5.38
C PHE A 79 -4.53 11.92 5.77
N PRO A 80 -3.38 11.56 6.41
CA PRO A 80 -2.41 12.52 6.88
C PRO A 80 -1.70 13.27 5.73
N ASP A 81 -1.43 14.55 5.91
CA ASP A 81 -0.46 15.28 5.07
C ASP A 81 0.96 14.98 5.57
N SER A 82 1.52 13.85 5.15
CA SER A 82 2.87 13.44 5.56
C SER A 82 3.96 14.38 5.03
N MET A 83 3.71 15.07 3.93
CA MET A 83 4.63 16.07 3.35
C MET A 83 4.78 17.27 4.27
N ALA A 84 3.74 17.66 5.00
CA ALA A 84 3.81 18.77 5.96
C ALA A 84 4.79 18.47 7.10
N TYR A 85 4.96 17.21 7.51
CA TYR A 85 5.94 16.84 8.53
C TYR A 85 7.39 17.04 8.06
N VAL A 86 7.68 16.65 6.81
CA VAL A 86 8.99 16.89 6.18
C VAL A 86 9.26 18.40 6.07
N LYS A 87 8.28 19.19 5.60
CA LYS A 87 8.40 20.66 5.48
C LYS A 87 8.67 21.35 6.81
N ARG A 88 8.19 20.79 7.93
CA ARG A 88 8.46 21.29 9.30
C ARG A 88 9.78 20.78 9.87
N GLY A 89 10.64 20.15 9.07
CA GLY A 89 11.96 19.67 9.50
C GLY A 89 11.94 18.40 10.36
N ARG A 90 10.81 17.66 10.37
CA ARG A 90 10.75 16.36 11.07
C ARG A 90 11.66 15.35 10.38
N ASN A 91 12.34 14.50 11.16
CA ASN A 91 13.09 13.36 10.65
C ASN A 91 12.14 12.32 10.02
N ALA A 92 11.67 12.61 8.81
CA ALA A 92 10.70 11.84 8.08
C ALA A 92 11.11 11.65 6.62
N ILE A 93 10.71 10.52 6.04
CA ILE A 93 10.82 10.23 4.61
C ILE A 93 9.42 9.85 4.11
N VAL A 94 8.93 10.49 3.06
CA VAL A 94 7.71 10.10 2.36
C VAL A 94 8.11 9.39 1.07
N LEU A 95 7.73 8.12 0.93
CA LEU A 95 8.03 7.31 -0.24
C LEU A 95 6.80 7.22 -1.15
N ARG A 96 6.96 7.48 -2.44
CA ARG A 96 5.94 7.32 -3.48
C ARG A 96 6.49 6.59 -4.69
N THR A 97 5.60 6.04 -5.51
CA THR A 97 5.99 5.19 -6.63
C THR A 97 5.22 5.51 -7.90
N PHE A 98 5.89 5.36 -9.04
CA PHE A 98 5.24 5.37 -10.35
C PHE A 98 4.71 3.98 -10.76
N SER A 99 4.89 2.97 -9.93
CA SER A 99 4.51 1.58 -10.22
C SER A 99 3.01 1.29 -10.08
N LYS A 100 2.21 2.21 -9.55
CA LYS A 100 0.79 2.01 -9.26
C LYS A 100 -0.05 2.85 -10.21
N ILE A 101 -0.65 3.94 -9.77
CA ILE A 101 -1.59 4.73 -10.55
C ILE A 101 -1.02 5.22 -11.88
N TYR A 102 0.26 5.53 -11.92
CA TYR A 102 0.95 6.01 -13.13
C TYR A 102 1.26 4.91 -14.15
N GLY A 103 1.01 3.62 -13.85
CA GLY A 103 1.17 2.52 -14.80
C GLY A 103 2.62 2.15 -15.15
N LEU A 104 3.63 2.72 -14.51
CA LEU A 104 5.04 2.58 -14.88
C LEU A 104 5.79 1.49 -14.08
N ALA A 105 5.09 0.44 -13.63
CA ALA A 105 5.69 -0.62 -12.79
C ALA A 105 6.91 -1.29 -13.41
N GLY A 106 6.92 -1.48 -14.74
CA GLY A 106 8.03 -2.09 -15.49
C GLY A 106 9.30 -1.24 -15.52
N LEU A 107 9.20 0.07 -15.35
CA LEU A 107 10.34 1.00 -15.42
C LEU A 107 11.13 1.10 -14.11
N ARG A 108 10.63 0.54 -13.02
CA ARG A 108 11.30 0.47 -11.71
C ARG A 108 11.72 1.84 -11.18
N ILE A 109 10.77 2.78 -11.05
CA ILE A 109 11.01 4.13 -10.56
C ILE A 109 10.01 4.54 -9.48
N GLY A 110 10.52 5.28 -8.51
CA GLY A 110 9.80 5.92 -7.42
C GLY A 110 10.67 7.03 -6.84
N TYR A 111 10.17 7.73 -5.84
CA TYR A 111 10.89 8.81 -5.21
C TYR A 111 10.62 8.87 -3.70
N GLY A 112 11.55 9.50 -3.00
CA GLY A 112 11.41 9.82 -1.59
C GLY A 112 11.56 11.33 -1.39
N VAL A 113 10.72 11.91 -0.54
CA VAL A 113 10.82 13.31 -0.13
C VAL A 113 11.18 13.35 1.34
N THR A 114 12.24 14.09 1.65
CA THR A 114 12.80 14.18 3.00
C THR A 114 13.56 15.48 3.17
N THR A 115 14.15 15.71 4.37
CA THR A 115 15.03 16.86 4.59
C THR A 115 16.35 16.73 3.81
N PRO A 116 17.03 17.85 3.48
CA PRO A 116 18.31 17.82 2.76
C PRO A 116 19.38 16.95 3.46
N GLU A 117 19.40 16.94 4.79
CA GLU A 117 20.36 16.16 5.57
C GLU A 117 20.17 14.66 5.34
N ILE A 118 18.92 14.16 5.42
CA ILE A 118 18.61 12.75 5.17
C ILE A 118 18.83 12.42 3.71
N ALA A 119 18.44 13.29 2.78
CA ALA A 119 18.68 13.09 1.34
C ALA A 119 20.17 12.94 1.03
N ASN A 120 21.03 13.74 1.64
CA ASN A 120 22.49 13.63 1.50
C ASN A 120 23.02 12.29 2.03
N LEU A 121 22.52 11.80 3.17
CA LEU A 121 22.88 10.49 3.70
C LEU A 121 22.47 9.36 2.74
N LEU A 122 21.25 9.41 2.19
CA LEU A 122 20.76 8.43 1.21
C LEU A 122 21.60 8.46 -0.08
N ASN A 123 21.98 9.65 -0.55
CA ASN A 123 22.84 9.78 -1.74
C ASN A 123 24.22 9.15 -1.58
N ARG A 124 24.76 9.05 -0.35
CA ARG A 124 26.05 8.41 -0.08
C ARG A 124 26.01 6.89 -0.17
N VAL A 125 24.82 6.29 -0.05
CA VAL A 125 24.66 4.82 0.01
C VAL A 125 23.84 4.25 -1.14
N ARG A 126 23.19 5.09 -1.95
CA ARG A 126 22.42 4.61 -3.09
C ARG A 126 23.35 3.95 -4.13
N PRO A 127 22.89 2.86 -4.79
CA PRO A 127 23.65 2.30 -5.91
C PRO A 127 23.85 3.30 -7.05
N PRO A 128 25.00 3.32 -7.73
CA PRO A 128 25.17 4.12 -8.94
C PRO A 128 24.17 3.66 -10.00
N PHE A 129 23.67 4.62 -10.80
CA PHE A 129 22.69 4.36 -11.88
C PHE A 129 21.39 3.66 -11.44
N ASN A 130 20.95 3.87 -10.21
CA ASN A 130 19.79 3.24 -9.62
C ASN A 130 18.44 3.58 -10.32
N ALA A 131 18.39 4.63 -11.13
CA ALA A 131 17.24 4.99 -11.98
C ALA A 131 17.74 5.23 -13.42
N ASN A 132 17.20 4.48 -14.39
CA ASN A 132 17.58 4.63 -15.80
C ASN A 132 16.94 5.89 -16.41
N SER A 133 17.52 6.40 -17.50
CA SER A 133 17.10 7.65 -18.14
C SER A 133 15.69 7.60 -18.75
N LEU A 134 15.28 6.43 -19.27
CA LEU A 134 13.93 6.26 -19.83
C LEU A 134 12.88 6.33 -18.71
N ALA A 135 13.14 5.68 -17.57
CA ALA A 135 12.27 5.75 -16.42
C ALA A 135 12.12 7.18 -15.88
N GLN A 136 13.22 7.95 -15.81
CA GLN A 136 13.17 9.35 -15.39
C GLN A 136 12.35 10.22 -16.33
N ARG A 137 12.50 10.05 -17.66
CA ARG A 137 11.71 10.78 -18.66
C ARG A 137 10.23 10.42 -18.58
N ALA A 138 9.91 9.12 -18.46
CA ALA A 138 8.53 8.66 -18.33
C ALA A 138 7.89 9.18 -17.03
N ALA A 139 8.63 9.17 -15.91
CA ALA A 139 8.14 9.69 -14.64
C ALA A 139 7.83 11.19 -14.71
N LEU A 140 8.69 11.99 -15.36
CA LEU A 140 8.42 13.42 -15.57
C LEU A 140 7.15 13.64 -16.39
N ALA A 141 6.98 12.93 -17.51
CA ALA A 141 5.76 13.02 -18.32
C ALA A 141 4.50 12.59 -17.55
N ALA A 142 4.62 11.53 -16.73
CA ALA A 142 3.50 11.02 -15.93
C ALA A 142 3.05 11.97 -14.81
N LEU A 143 3.95 12.84 -14.30
CA LEU A 143 3.59 13.85 -13.30
C LEU A 143 2.73 14.98 -13.87
N ASP A 144 2.81 15.22 -15.18
CA ASP A 144 2.03 16.23 -15.88
C ASP A 144 0.73 15.67 -16.49
N ASP A 145 0.47 14.36 -16.34
CA ASP A 145 -0.71 13.67 -16.90
C ASP A 145 -1.82 13.51 -15.85
N ASP A 146 -2.42 14.62 -15.47
CA ASP A 146 -3.53 14.64 -14.51
C ASP A 146 -4.76 13.87 -15.02
N GLU A 147 -4.97 13.84 -16.35
CA GLU A 147 -6.08 13.13 -16.98
C GLU A 147 -5.95 11.62 -16.76
N HIS A 148 -4.77 11.04 -16.98
CA HIS A 148 -4.51 9.64 -16.71
C HIS A 148 -4.77 9.29 -15.23
N VAL A 149 -4.29 10.12 -14.32
CA VAL A 149 -4.49 9.93 -12.88
C VAL A 149 -5.97 9.98 -12.51
N ALA A 150 -6.72 10.96 -13.02
CA ALA A 150 -8.15 11.11 -12.79
C ALA A 150 -8.94 9.91 -13.33
N ASN A 151 -8.66 9.49 -14.57
CA ASN A 151 -9.28 8.32 -15.19
C ASN A 151 -8.98 7.02 -14.42
N SER A 152 -7.72 6.82 -14.02
CA SER A 152 -7.32 5.66 -13.24
C SER A 152 -8.02 5.61 -11.87
N ARG A 153 -8.21 6.76 -11.21
CA ARG A 153 -9.00 6.85 -9.96
C ARG A 153 -10.46 6.47 -10.20
N ALA A 154 -11.07 6.99 -11.27
CA ALA A 154 -12.48 6.72 -11.57
C ALA A 154 -12.71 5.23 -11.87
N VAL A 155 -11.86 4.60 -12.68
CA VAL A 155 -11.90 3.17 -12.96
C VAL A 155 -11.73 2.35 -11.68
N ASN A 156 -10.75 2.70 -10.85
CA ASN A 156 -10.52 2.01 -9.58
C ASN A 156 -11.74 2.15 -8.63
N GLN A 157 -12.36 3.32 -8.54
CA GLN A 157 -13.53 3.56 -7.70
C GLN A 157 -14.69 2.67 -8.14
N THR A 158 -15.05 2.71 -9.43
CA THR A 158 -16.14 1.90 -9.99
C THR A 158 -15.88 0.41 -9.79
N GLY A 159 -14.65 -0.04 -10.08
CA GLY A 159 -14.25 -1.43 -9.88
C GLY A 159 -14.23 -1.85 -8.41
N MET A 160 -13.84 -0.97 -7.50
CA MET A 160 -13.89 -1.20 -6.05
C MET A 160 -15.35 -1.45 -5.60
N ASP A 161 -16.28 -0.61 -6.02
CA ASP A 161 -17.70 -0.74 -5.68
C ASP A 161 -18.29 -2.04 -6.26
N GLN A 162 -17.91 -2.40 -7.49
CA GLN A 162 -18.30 -3.66 -8.13
C GLN A 162 -17.79 -4.87 -7.34
N VAL A 163 -16.50 -4.93 -7.04
CA VAL A 163 -15.89 -6.06 -6.35
C VAL A 163 -16.38 -6.19 -4.93
N VAL A 164 -16.46 -5.09 -4.17
CA VAL A 164 -16.98 -5.09 -2.78
C VAL A 164 -18.42 -5.56 -2.72
N THR A 165 -19.27 -5.08 -3.64
CA THR A 165 -20.67 -5.50 -3.74
C THR A 165 -20.77 -6.99 -4.11
N GLY A 166 -20.02 -7.44 -5.10
CA GLY A 166 -19.98 -8.84 -5.52
C GLY A 166 -19.50 -9.78 -4.41
N LEU A 167 -18.46 -9.42 -3.67
CA LEU A 167 -17.99 -10.21 -2.52
C LEU A 167 -19.08 -10.33 -1.43
N ARG A 168 -19.78 -9.22 -1.12
CA ARG A 168 -20.88 -9.25 -0.16
C ARG A 168 -22.04 -10.14 -0.62
N THR A 169 -22.37 -10.12 -1.90
CA THR A 169 -23.38 -11.02 -2.51
C THR A 169 -22.98 -12.49 -2.38
N LEU A 170 -21.69 -12.80 -2.42
CA LEU A 170 -21.14 -14.14 -2.17
C LEU A 170 -21.04 -14.49 -0.67
N GLY A 171 -21.55 -13.63 0.23
CA GLY A 171 -21.54 -13.85 1.68
C GLY A 171 -20.20 -13.55 2.35
N LEU A 172 -19.28 -12.88 1.66
CA LEU A 172 -17.95 -12.52 2.18
C LEU A 172 -17.93 -11.10 2.74
N ALA A 173 -17.01 -10.84 3.69
CA ALA A 173 -16.84 -9.54 4.33
C ALA A 173 -15.50 -8.90 3.91
N PRO A 174 -15.47 -8.08 2.84
CA PRO A 174 -14.26 -7.38 2.44
C PRO A 174 -13.88 -6.29 3.45
N ILE A 175 -12.58 -6.13 3.67
CA ILE A 175 -12.00 -5.07 4.49
C ILE A 175 -12.06 -3.75 3.70
N THR A 176 -12.46 -2.65 4.36
CA THR A 176 -12.46 -1.31 3.75
C THR A 176 -11.05 -0.93 3.29
N SER A 177 -10.92 -0.50 2.04
CA SER A 177 -9.63 -0.25 1.40
C SER A 177 -9.54 1.16 0.81
N GLU A 178 -8.39 1.80 1.02
CA GLU A 178 -7.97 3.06 0.41
C GLU A 178 -6.87 2.84 -0.66
N THR A 179 -6.85 1.65 -1.28
CA THR A 179 -5.87 1.24 -2.29
C THR A 179 -6.55 0.86 -3.61
N ASN A 180 -5.82 0.18 -4.50
CA ASN A 180 -6.37 -0.43 -5.71
C ASN A 180 -6.59 -1.95 -5.59
N PHE A 181 -6.82 -2.44 -4.39
CA PHE A 181 -7.12 -3.85 -4.15
C PHE A 181 -8.08 -4.02 -2.97
N VAL A 182 -8.70 -5.19 -2.90
CA VAL A 182 -9.57 -5.61 -1.79
C VAL A 182 -8.91 -6.78 -1.07
N PHE A 183 -8.97 -6.75 0.27
CA PHE A 183 -8.49 -7.80 1.15
C PHE A 183 -9.68 -8.40 1.90
N PHE A 184 -9.81 -9.72 1.92
CA PHE A 184 -10.99 -10.38 2.47
C PHE A 184 -10.70 -11.82 2.90
N ASP A 185 -11.52 -12.33 3.84
CA ASP A 185 -11.52 -13.71 4.31
C ASP A 185 -12.46 -14.53 3.41
N VAL A 186 -11.96 -15.63 2.84
CA VAL A 186 -12.77 -16.55 2.00
C VAL A 186 -13.53 -17.60 2.81
N GLY A 187 -13.45 -17.59 4.14
CA GLY A 187 -14.17 -18.50 5.01
C GLY A 187 -13.63 -19.95 5.05
N ARG A 188 -12.62 -20.27 4.23
CA ARG A 188 -12.01 -21.59 4.09
C ARG A 188 -10.52 -21.50 3.78
N ASP A 189 -9.86 -22.60 3.47
CA ASP A 189 -8.43 -22.58 3.09
C ASP A 189 -8.18 -21.65 1.89
N GLY A 190 -7.52 -20.51 2.16
CA GLY A 190 -7.22 -19.48 1.17
C GLY A 190 -6.26 -19.96 0.09
N ARG A 191 -5.36 -20.90 0.42
CA ARG A 191 -4.44 -21.47 -0.57
C ARG A 191 -5.18 -22.34 -1.58
N GLY A 192 -6.10 -23.18 -1.13
CA GLY A 192 -6.94 -23.99 -2.01
C GLY A 192 -7.80 -23.13 -2.93
N VAL A 193 -8.38 -22.04 -2.40
CA VAL A 193 -9.14 -21.07 -3.21
C VAL A 193 -8.24 -20.38 -4.25
N PHE A 194 -7.04 -19.92 -3.86
CA PHE A 194 -6.07 -19.34 -4.78
C PHE A 194 -5.73 -20.29 -5.92
N GLU A 195 -5.41 -21.56 -5.63
CA GLU A 195 -5.05 -22.57 -6.63
C GLU A 195 -6.23 -22.93 -7.56
N ALA A 196 -7.45 -22.93 -7.02
CA ALA A 196 -8.65 -23.14 -7.81
C ALA A 196 -8.93 -21.98 -8.77
N LEU A 197 -8.82 -20.74 -8.31
CA LEU A 197 -8.93 -19.54 -9.15
C LEU A 197 -7.86 -19.51 -10.23
N LEU A 198 -6.61 -19.87 -9.90
CA LEU A 198 -5.52 -19.94 -10.87
C LEU A 198 -5.82 -20.92 -12.01
N ARG A 199 -6.42 -22.09 -11.71
CA ARG A 199 -6.87 -23.06 -12.74
C ARG A 199 -7.97 -22.51 -13.65
N LEU A 200 -8.75 -21.54 -13.16
CA LEU A 200 -9.77 -20.81 -13.94
C LEU A 200 -9.21 -19.56 -14.65
N GLY A 201 -7.89 -19.37 -14.65
CA GLY A 201 -7.23 -18.23 -15.29
C GLY A 201 -7.29 -16.94 -14.49
N VAL A 202 -7.71 -16.98 -13.23
CA VAL A 202 -7.80 -15.79 -12.34
C VAL A 202 -6.67 -15.78 -11.34
N ILE A 203 -5.81 -14.74 -11.40
CA ILE A 203 -4.66 -14.57 -10.54
C ILE A 203 -5.00 -13.61 -9.40
N VAL A 204 -5.04 -14.12 -8.18
CA VAL A 204 -5.16 -13.35 -6.95
C VAL A 204 -3.90 -13.51 -6.09
N ARG A 205 -3.88 -12.97 -4.90
CA ARG A 205 -2.78 -13.19 -3.94
C ARG A 205 -3.32 -13.85 -2.67
N HIS A 206 -2.92 -15.08 -2.42
CA HIS A 206 -3.04 -15.66 -1.08
C HIS A 206 -1.99 -15.01 -0.18
N ILE A 207 -2.41 -14.54 1.00
CA ILE A 207 -1.52 -13.87 1.97
C ILE A 207 -1.16 -14.86 3.09
N GLU A 208 -2.15 -15.24 3.89
CA GLU A 208 -2.01 -16.24 4.96
C GLU A 208 -3.37 -16.82 5.33
N GLY A 209 -3.41 -18.04 5.84
CA GLY A 209 -4.63 -18.69 6.32
C GLY A 209 -5.75 -18.63 5.28
N ARG A 210 -6.82 -17.91 5.60
CA ARG A 210 -8.00 -17.75 4.75
C ARG A 210 -8.01 -16.45 3.95
N MET A 211 -6.94 -15.63 4.04
CA MET A 211 -6.94 -14.28 3.51
C MET A 211 -6.47 -14.21 2.06
N ILE A 212 -7.29 -13.57 1.24
CA ILE A 212 -7.02 -13.31 -0.19
C ILE A 212 -6.99 -11.79 -0.41
N ARG A 213 -6.09 -11.35 -1.28
CA ARG A 213 -6.05 -10.00 -1.83
C ARG A 213 -6.24 -10.06 -3.34
N VAL A 214 -7.21 -9.30 -3.86
CA VAL A 214 -7.45 -9.12 -5.29
C VAL A 214 -7.23 -7.67 -5.69
N THR A 215 -6.50 -7.44 -6.77
CA THR A 215 -6.33 -6.09 -7.35
C THR A 215 -7.57 -5.77 -8.18
N ILE A 216 -8.03 -4.52 -8.13
CA ILE A 216 -9.12 -4.02 -8.96
C ILE A 216 -8.63 -3.94 -10.40
N GLY A 217 -9.38 -4.53 -11.31
CA GLY A 217 -9.18 -4.49 -12.76
C GLY A 217 -10.27 -3.71 -13.48
N GLN A 218 -10.34 -3.90 -14.80
CA GLN A 218 -11.45 -3.41 -15.62
C GLN A 218 -12.76 -4.14 -15.25
N ALA A 219 -13.90 -3.60 -15.67
CA ALA A 219 -15.21 -4.14 -15.29
C ALA A 219 -15.39 -5.63 -15.68
N GLU A 220 -14.88 -6.02 -16.84
CA GLU A 220 -14.92 -7.39 -17.35
C GLU A 220 -14.01 -8.32 -16.53
N GLU A 221 -12.83 -7.85 -16.13
CA GLU A 221 -11.88 -8.60 -15.30
C GLU A 221 -12.47 -8.84 -13.91
N ASN A 222 -13.07 -7.80 -13.30
CA ASN A 222 -13.75 -7.90 -12.02
C ASN A 222 -14.95 -8.87 -12.09
N THR A 223 -15.72 -8.84 -13.18
CA THR A 223 -16.83 -9.77 -13.42
C THR A 223 -16.33 -11.21 -13.52
N THR A 224 -15.26 -11.44 -14.27
CA THR A 224 -14.61 -12.75 -14.42
C THR A 224 -14.12 -13.27 -13.07
N PHE A 225 -13.46 -12.43 -12.28
CA PHE A 225 -13.03 -12.79 -10.92
C PHE A 225 -14.20 -13.20 -10.02
N LEU A 226 -15.28 -12.40 -9.97
CA LEU A 226 -16.44 -12.67 -9.11
C LEU A 226 -17.17 -13.96 -9.53
N ALA A 227 -17.32 -14.21 -10.83
CA ALA A 227 -17.91 -15.44 -11.34
C ALA A 227 -17.07 -16.68 -11.00
N ALA A 228 -15.75 -16.61 -11.22
CA ALA A 228 -14.84 -17.70 -10.87
C ALA A 228 -14.81 -17.97 -9.36
N LEU A 229 -14.79 -16.92 -8.54
CA LEU A 229 -14.84 -17.07 -7.09
C LEU A 229 -16.16 -17.72 -6.63
N GLY A 230 -17.31 -17.29 -7.19
CA GLY A 230 -18.60 -17.90 -6.91
C GLY A 230 -18.61 -19.40 -7.23
N GLN A 231 -18.08 -19.81 -8.39
CA GLN A 231 -17.94 -21.21 -8.78
C GLN A 231 -17.06 -21.99 -7.78
N VAL A 232 -15.91 -21.45 -7.40
CA VAL A 232 -14.98 -22.08 -6.43
C VAL A 232 -15.61 -22.24 -5.06
N LEU A 233 -16.40 -21.27 -4.60
CA LEU A 233 -17.08 -21.32 -3.31
C LEU A 233 -18.22 -22.33 -3.26
N GLN A 234 -18.88 -22.61 -4.40
CA GLN A 234 -19.96 -23.59 -4.51
C GLN A 234 -19.44 -25.02 -4.66
N ALA A 235 -18.27 -25.23 -5.26
CA ALA A 235 -17.69 -26.53 -5.54
C ALA A 235 -17.08 -27.26 -4.32
N GLY A 236 -17.00 -26.64 -3.17
CA GLY A 236 -16.46 -27.19 -1.92
C GLY A 236 -17.37 -26.94 -0.73
#